data_609766d15f58013c5e676086d3d4834c
#
_entry.id   609766d15f58013c5e676086d3d4834c
#
_cell.length_a   1.000
_cell.length_b   1.000
_cell.length_c   1.000
_cell.angle_alpha   90.00
_cell.angle_beta   90.00
_cell.angle_gamma   90.00
#
_symmetry.space_group_name_H-M   'P 1'
#
loop_
_entity.id
_entity.type
_entity.pdbx_description
1 polymer ?
#
loop_
_entity_poly.entity_id
_entity_poly.type
_entity_poly.pdbx_seq_one_letter_code
_entity_poly.pdbx_strand_id
1 'polypeptide(L)'
;MKKYLISLEKDVKRRELFFAQPDTSDFEVFRAINTMALEETELQNRFNFEQFKQRYHRPVTKGEIGCTLSHLAVYKLIAEDQTISTNDYVLVCEDDALFAANFQQNLTALLQQNLQADIVLVGQSKIPTFNDVELKINYPSTFKCWQKRIENTGYTYSYPYKNYFAGTVAYLIKKSAALRFLAELETHKPYWLADDFILFGQDFNLDILVIRPLMVIENPNLASNLEDLRGSLKNNLFKKLLKLPLKKVLAIKRNL
;
A
#
# COMPACT_ATOMS: atom_id res chain seq x y z
N MET A 1 8.73 9.03 -14.21
CA MET A 1 8.55 8.06 -13.10
C MET A 1 7.89 6.82 -13.66
N LYS A 2 8.37 5.63 -13.33
CA LYS A 2 7.74 4.35 -13.67
C LYS A 2 6.46 4.14 -12.86
N LYS A 3 5.46 3.50 -13.48
CA LYS A 3 4.18 3.17 -12.87
C LYS A 3 3.82 1.73 -13.21
N TYR A 4 3.53 0.91 -12.22
CA TYR A 4 3.12 -0.49 -12.41
C TYR A 4 1.68 -0.70 -11.97
N LEU A 5 0.93 -1.43 -12.80
CA LEU A 5 -0.41 -1.92 -12.49
C LEU A 5 -0.33 -3.43 -12.26
N ILE A 6 -0.58 -3.88 -11.04
CA ILE A 6 -0.67 -5.31 -10.70
C ILE A 6 -2.08 -5.78 -11.01
N SER A 7 -2.23 -6.74 -11.93
CA SER A 7 -3.53 -7.28 -12.32
C SER A 7 -3.42 -8.74 -12.74
N LEU A 8 -4.38 -9.56 -12.33
CA LEU A 8 -4.48 -10.94 -12.81
C LEU A 8 -4.82 -10.97 -14.30
N GLU A 9 -4.29 -11.93 -15.03
CA GLU A 9 -4.54 -12.05 -16.48
C GLU A 9 -6.03 -12.14 -16.81
N LYS A 10 -6.80 -12.85 -15.98
CA LYS A 10 -8.25 -13.02 -16.14
C LYS A 10 -9.08 -11.76 -15.91
N ASP A 11 -8.54 -10.77 -15.18
CA ASP A 11 -9.29 -9.59 -14.73
C ASP A 11 -9.29 -8.47 -15.80
N VAL A 12 -9.62 -8.83 -17.05
CA VAL A 12 -9.64 -7.93 -18.22
C VAL A 12 -10.55 -6.73 -17.98
N LYS A 13 -11.77 -6.96 -17.45
CA LYS A 13 -12.74 -5.90 -17.20
C LYS A 13 -12.25 -4.89 -16.14
N ARG A 14 -11.52 -5.36 -15.12
CA ARG A 14 -10.94 -4.45 -14.11
C ARG A 14 -9.87 -3.57 -14.74
N ARG A 15 -9.01 -4.12 -15.61
CA ARG A 15 -8.02 -3.34 -16.37
C ARG A 15 -8.66 -2.33 -17.32
N GLU A 16 -9.74 -2.73 -18.01
CA GLU A 16 -10.50 -1.78 -18.88
C GLU A 16 -11.03 -0.59 -18.08
N LEU A 17 -11.62 -0.84 -16.91
CA LEU A 17 -12.09 0.22 -16.01
C LEU A 17 -10.94 1.06 -15.45
N PHE A 18 -9.80 0.46 -15.14
CA PHE A 18 -8.62 1.18 -14.72
C PHE A 18 -8.12 2.13 -15.81
N PHE A 19 -7.92 1.62 -17.03
CA PHE A 19 -7.43 2.42 -18.16
C PHE A 19 -8.45 3.41 -18.76
N ALA A 20 -9.73 3.29 -18.42
CA ALA A 20 -10.74 4.28 -18.73
C ALA A 20 -10.64 5.56 -17.89
N GLN A 21 -9.86 5.55 -16.80
CA GLN A 21 -9.65 6.71 -15.96
C GLN A 21 -8.59 7.65 -16.59
N PRO A 22 -8.67 8.97 -16.36
CA PRO A 22 -7.62 9.91 -16.73
C PRO A 22 -6.26 9.52 -16.13
N ASP A 23 -5.18 9.89 -16.83
CA ASP A 23 -3.79 9.77 -16.34
C ASP A 23 -3.29 8.34 -16.09
N THR A 24 -3.91 7.34 -16.73
CA THR A 24 -3.55 5.92 -16.52
C THR A 24 -2.82 5.27 -17.70
N SER A 25 -2.74 5.92 -18.84
CA SER A 25 -2.19 5.33 -20.08
C SER A 25 -0.71 4.97 -20.03
N ASP A 26 0.05 5.51 -19.08
CA ASP A 26 1.48 5.28 -18.90
C ASP A 26 1.82 4.21 -17.84
N PHE A 27 0.81 3.46 -17.37
CA PHE A 27 1.05 2.31 -16.49
C PHE A 27 1.48 1.08 -17.27
N GLU A 28 2.53 0.42 -16.78
CA GLU A 28 2.99 -0.89 -17.25
C GLU A 28 2.23 -1.99 -16.49
N VAL A 29 1.52 -2.85 -17.22
CA VAL A 29 0.77 -3.94 -16.60
C VAL A 29 1.73 -5.05 -16.18
N PHE A 30 1.82 -5.30 -14.88
CA PHE A 30 2.43 -6.49 -14.32
C PHE A 30 1.37 -7.59 -14.17
N ARG A 31 1.62 -8.74 -14.76
CA ARG A 31 0.76 -9.91 -14.68
C ARG A 31 0.88 -10.54 -13.29
N ALA A 32 -0.12 -10.31 -12.43
CA ALA A 32 -0.12 -10.81 -11.06
C ALA A 32 0.00 -12.34 -10.99
N ILE A 33 0.67 -12.84 -9.97
CA ILE A 33 0.90 -14.26 -9.74
C ILE A 33 -0.41 -14.91 -9.26
N ASN A 34 -1.00 -15.75 -10.10
CA ASN A 34 -2.19 -16.50 -9.75
C ASN A 34 -1.82 -17.80 -9.03
N THR A 35 -2.04 -17.84 -7.73
CA THR A 35 -1.75 -18.99 -6.87
C THR A 35 -2.92 -19.94 -6.66
N MET A 36 -4.11 -19.60 -7.20
CA MET A 36 -5.34 -20.39 -6.94
C MET A 36 -5.26 -21.82 -7.46
N ALA A 37 -4.57 -22.03 -8.58
CA ALA A 37 -4.41 -23.36 -9.21
C ALA A 37 -3.17 -24.13 -8.71
N LEU A 38 -2.31 -23.51 -7.88
CA LEU A 38 -1.09 -24.14 -7.39
C LEU A 38 -1.37 -25.12 -6.25
N GLU A 39 -0.61 -26.20 -6.22
CA GLU A 39 -0.65 -27.16 -5.12
C GLU A 39 0.01 -26.58 -3.87
N GLU A 40 -0.39 -27.08 -2.69
CA GLU A 40 0.13 -26.57 -1.42
C GLU A 40 1.65 -26.74 -1.29
N THR A 41 2.18 -27.85 -1.77
CA THR A 41 3.63 -28.12 -1.77
C THR A 41 4.41 -27.09 -2.59
N GLU A 42 3.86 -26.65 -3.73
CA GLU A 42 4.46 -25.61 -4.56
C GLU A 42 4.42 -24.26 -3.85
N LEU A 43 3.33 -23.94 -3.17
CA LEU A 43 3.21 -22.72 -2.38
C LEU A 43 4.16 -22.71 -1.18
N GLN A 44 4.35 -23.83 -0.50
CA GLN A 44 5.31 -23.97 0.61
C GLN A 44 6.77 -23.79 0.14
N ASN A 45 7.08 -24.07 -1.12
CA ASN A 45 8.39 -23.77 -1.70
C ASN A 45 8.62 -22.27 -1.89
N ARG A 46 7.58 -21.46 -2.03
CA ARG A 46 7.63 -20.02 -2.31
C ARG A 46 7.29 -19.14 -1.12
N PHE A 47 6.65 -19.67 -0.07
CA PHE A 47 6.13 -18.92 1.07
C PHE A 47 6.29 -19.71 2.37
N ASN A 48 6.56 -19.02 3.49
CA ASN A 48 6.74 -19.65 4.81
C ASN A 48 5.42 -19.64 5.60
N PHE A 49 4.68 -20.75 5.53
CA PHE A 49 3.37 -20.91 6.19
C PHE A 49 3.47 -20.91 7.71
N GLU A 50 4.51 -21.54 8.27
CA GLU A 50 4.68 -21.64 9.72
C GLU A 50 4.94 -20.27 10.35
N GLN A 51 5.85 -19.50 9.77
CA GLN A 51 6.16 -18.17 10.25
C GLN A 51 4.97 -17.21 10.07
N PHE A 52 4.21 -17.33 8.97
CA PHE A 52 2.95 -16.62 8.80
C PHE A 52 1.95 -16.94 9.91
N LYS A 53 1.73 -18.24 10.21
CA LYS A 53 0.81 -18.68 11.25
C LYS A 53 1.23 -18.19 12.64
N GLN A 54 2.52 -18.19 12.95
CA GLN A 54 3.05 -17.64 14.20
C GLN A 54 2.76 -16.15 14.32
N ARG A 55 2.93 -15.38 13.24
CA ARG A 55 2.70 -13.93 13.24
C ARG A 55 1.22 -13.53 13.28
N TYR A 56 0.39 -14.16 12.46
CA TYR A 56 -1.01 -13.75 12.26
C TYR A 56 -2.02 -14.61 13.01
N HIS A 57 -1.58 -15.68 13.69
CA HIS A 57 -2.41 -16.63 14.46
C HIS A 57 -3.55 -17.28 13.64
N ARG A 58 -3.34 -17.43 12.32
CA ARG A 58 -4.26 -18.06 11.37
C ARG A 58 -3.49 -18.63 10.19
N PRO A 59 -4.07 -19.53 9.41
CA PRO A 59 -3.50 -19.94 8.14
C PRO A 59 -3.50 -18.81 7.13
N VAL A 60 -2.54 -18.85 6.19
CA VAL A 60 -2.50 -17.98 5.02
C VAL A 60 -3.45 -18.51 3.94
N THR A 61 -4.06 -17.63 3.17
CA THR A 61 -4.86 -17.99 2.00
C THR A 61 -4.02 -17.97 0.72
N LYS A 62 -4.41 -18.74 -0.30
CA LYS A 62 -3.74 -18.71 -1.61
C LYS A 62 -3.73 -17.29 -2.21
N GLY A 63 -4.83 -16.55 -2.10
CA GLY A 63 -4.91 -15.17 -2.59
C GLY A 63 -3.92 -14.23 -1.91
N GLU A 64 -3.73 -14.35 -0.59
CA GLU A 64 -2.74 -13.54 0.16
C GLU A 64 -1.31 -13.87 -0.26
N ILE A 65 -1.00 -15.15 -0.49
CA ILE A 65 0.30 -15.56 -1.04
C ILE A 65 0.50 -14.92 -2.42
N GLY A 66 -0.48 -15.04 -3.32
CA GLY A 66 -0.41 -14.47 -4.68
C GLY A 66 -0.21 -12.95 -4.67
N CYS A 67 -0.93 -12.24 -3.80
CA CYS A 67 -0.78 -10.80 -3.60
C CYS A 67 0.66 -10.46 -3.17
N THR A 68 1.16 -11.08 -2.09
CA THR A 68 2.52 -10.82 -1.59
C THR A 68 3.58 -11.12 -2.65
N LEU A 69 3.49 -12.27 -3.33
CA LEU A 69 4.45 -12.65 -4.36
C LEU A 69 4.40 -11.70 -5.57
N SER A 70 3.22 -11.19 -5.93
CA SER A 70 3.07 -10.22 -7.03
C SER A 70 3.76 -8.89 -6.72
N HIS A 71 3.58 -8.35 -5.50
CA HIS A 71 4.28 -7.14 -5.08
C HIS A 71 5.79 -7.34 -5.04
N LEU A 72 6.27 -8.47 -4.49
CA LEU A 72 7.71 -8.80 -4.47
C LEU A 72 8.30 -8.94 -5.87
N ALA A 73 7.55 -9.49 -6.82
CA ALA A 73 8.00 -9.57 -8.20
C ALA A 73 8.10 -8.19 -8.87
N VAL A 74 7.18 -7.26 -8.57
CA VAL A 74 7.30 -5.86 -9.00
C VAL A 74 8.52 -5.19 -8.34
N TYR A 75 8.80 -5.45 -7.06
CA TYR A 75 10.01 -4.92 -6.40
C TYR A 75 11.29 -5.42 -7.06
N LYS A 76 11.30 -6.67 -7.55
CA LYS A 76 12.41 -7.20 -8.33
C LYS A 76 12.60 -6.44 -9.64
N LEU A 77 11.52 -6.18 -10.39
CA LEU A 77 11.60 -5.36 -11.61
C LEU A 77 12.15 -3.95 -11.32
N ILE A 78 11.69 -3.31 -10.24
CA ILE A 78 12.18 -1.99 -9.82
C ILE A 78 13.67 -2.03 -9.48
N ALA A 79 14.11 -3.07 -8.77
CA ALA A 79 15.51 -3.24 -8.36
C ALA A 79 16.44 -3.48 -9.55
N GLU A 80 16.01 -4.25 -10.54
CA GLU A 80 16.78 -4.62 -11.72
C GLU A 80 16.79 -3.51 -12.80
N ASP A 81 15.84 -2.59 -12.80
CA ASP A 81 15.76 -1.50 -13.78
C ASP A 81 16.87 -0.46 -13.55
N GLN A 82 17.85 -0.43 -14.47
CA GLN A 82 18.99 0.49 -14.41
C GLN A 82 18.61 1.96 -14.71
N THR A 83 17.42 2.21 -15.23
CA THR A 83 16.93 3.57 -15.50
C THR A 83 16.35 4.24 -14.25
N ILE A 84 16.10 3.48 -13.19
CA ILE A 84 15.57 3.96 -11.91
C ILE A 84 16.73 4.15 -10.93
N SER A 85 16.93 5.38 -10.45
CA SER A 85 17.95 5.68 -9.44
C SER A 85 17.51 5.18 -8.05
N THR A 86 18.46 4.92 -7.17
CA THR A 86 18.21 4.34 -5.83
C THR A 86 17.17 5.13 -5.01
N ASN A 87 17.14 6.45 -5.17
CA ASN A 87 16.23 7.35 -4.45
C ASN A 87 14.94 7.68 -5.23
N ASP A 88 14.80 7.18 -6.45
CA ASP A 88 13.61 7.43 -7.25
C ASP A 88 12.42 6.63 -6.73
N TYR A 89 11.25 7.25 -6.81
CA TYR A 89 9.98 6.59 -6.52
C TYR A 89 9.38 5.95 -7.77
N VAL A 90 8.77 4.82 -7.54
CA VAL A 90 7.91 4.10 -8.50
C VAL A 90 6.52 4.02 -7.92
N LEU A 91 5.50 4.28 -8.72
CA LEU A 91 4.11 4.11 -8.34
C LEU A 91 3.67 2.67 -8.62
N VAL A 92 3.11 2.01 -7.62
CA VAL A 92 2.53 0.67 -7.74
C VAL A 92 1.06 0.76 -7.39
N CYS A 93 0.19 0.26 -8.26
CA CYS A 93 -1.26 0.21 -8.07
C CYS A 93 -1.82 -1.19 -8.31
N GLU A 94 -2.93 -1.49 -7.67
CA GLU A 94 -3.79 -2.64 -7.98
C GLU A 94 -4.88 -2.24 -8.99
N ASP A 95 -5.48 -3.21 -9.66
CA ASP A 95 -6.43 -2.96 -10.77
C ASP A 95 -7.82 -2.49 -10.32
N ASP A 96 -8.04 -2.39 -9.02
CA ASP A 96 -9.24 -1.78 -8.42
C ASP A 96 -9.00 -0.33 -7.96
N ALA A 97 -7.87 0.25 -8.27
CA ALA A 97 -7.59 1.63 -7.90
C ALA A 97 -8.52 2.62 -8.62
N LEU A 98 -9.14 3.53 -7.84
CA LEU A 98 -9.91 4.66 -8.31
C LEU A 98 -9.19 5.95 -7.93
N PHE A 99 -8.86 6.77 -8.93
CA PHE A 99 -8.08 7.99 -8.76
C PHE A 99 -8.95 9.21 -8.46
N ALA A 100 -8.45 10.09 -7.60
CA ALA A 100 -9.03 11.41 -7.39
C ALA A 100 -8.81 12.31 -8.63
N ALA A 101 -9.65 13.31 -8.79
CA ALA A 101 -9.49 14.31 -9.87
C ALA A 101 -8.08 14.95 -9.83
N ASN A 102 -7.52 15.22 -11.01
CA ASN A 102 -6.19 15.80 -11.18
C ASN A 102 -5.06 14.99 -10.51
N PHE A 103 -5.21 13.66 -10.50
CA PHE A 103 -4.27 12.75 -9.83
C PHE A 103 -2.82 13.00 -10.26
N GLN A 104 -2.54 13.04 -11.57
CA GLN A 104 -1.17 13.22 -12.09
C GLN A 104 -0.57 14.57 -11.67
N GLN A 105 -1.36 15.63 -11.69
CA GLN A 105 -0.90 16.95 -11.24
C GLN A 105 -0.53 16.95 -9.76
N ASN A 106 -1.40 16.38 -8.92
CA ASN A 106 -1.18 16.28 -7.47
C ASN A 106 -0.01 15.35 -7.13
N LEU A 107 0.14 14.26 -7.88
CA LEU A 107 1.29 13.35 -7.74
C LEU A 107 2.61 14.02 -8.10
N THR A 108 2.61 14.83 -9.18
CA THR A 108 3.79 15.61 -9.57
C THR A 108 4.17 16.62 -8.49
N ALA A 109 3.19 17.35 -7.94
CA ALA A 109 3.42 18.29 -6.84
C ALA A 109 3.96 17.58 -5.58
N LEU A 110 3.47 16.37 -5.27
CA LEU A 110 3.98 15.54 -4.18
C LEU A 110 5.45 15.16 -4.40
N LEU A 111 5.82 14.72 -5.59
CA LEU A 111 7.20 14.31 -5.91
C LEU A 111 8.20 15.47 -5.92
N GLN A 112 7.73 16.71 -6.10
CA GLN A 112 8.56 17.91 -5.95
C GLN A 112 8.90 18.22 -4.47
N GLN A 113 8.18 17.60 -3.52
CA GLN A 113 8.55 17.70 -2.11
C GLN A 113 9.79 16.85 -1.84
N ASN A 114 10.67 17.32 -0.98
CA ASN A 114 11.86 16.55 -0.57
C ASN A 114 11.47 15.40 0.38
N LEU A 115 10.81 14.39 -0.17
CA LEU A 115 10.32 13.24 0.61
C LEU A 115 11.49 12.33 1.00
N GLN A 116 11.59 12.01 2.29
CA GLN A 116 12.62 11.10 2.79
C GLN A 116 12.11 9.67 2.97
N ALA A 117 10.80 9.48 3.12
CA ALA A 117 10.19 8.17 3.38
C ALA A 117 10.51 7.14 2.29
N ASP A 118 10.61 5.88 2.69
CA ASP A 118 10.83 4.74 1.80
C ASP A 118 9.57 4.35 1.02
N ILE A 119 8.41 4.45 1.69
CA ILE A 119 7.09 4.19 1.11
C ILE A 119 6.17 5.37 1.40
N VAL A 120 5.40 5.79 0.40
CA VAL A 120 4.37 6.83 0.56
C VAL A 120 3.01 6.26 0.16
N LEU A 121 2.12 6.11 1.13
CA LEU A 121 0.76 5.62 0.88
C LEU A 121 -0.09 6.75 0.30
N VAL A 122 -0.29 6.72 -1.00
CA VAL A 122 -1.17 7.65 -1.72
C VAL A 122 -2.61 7.15 -1.78
N GLY A 123 -2.80 5.85 -1.58
CA GLY A 123 -4.10 5.18 -1.53
C GLY A 123 -4.27 4.30 -0.30
N GLN A 124 -5.52 3.89 -0.07
CA GLN A 124 -5.87 2.95 0.99
C GLN A 124 -7.14 2.20 0.61
N SER A 125 -7.16 0.88 0.82
CA SER A 125 -8.34 0.03 0.63
C SER A 125 -9.36 0.19 1.77
N LYS A 126 -10.58 -0.26 1.54
CA LYS A 126 -11.69 -0.24 2.53
C LYS A 126 -12.08 1.16 3.04
N ILE A 127 -11.78 2.17 2.25
CA ILE A 127 -12.16 3.56 2.50
C ILE A 127 -13.10 3.98 1.36
N PRO A 128 -14.37 4.31 1.65
CA PRO A 128 -15.37 4.55 0.61
C PRO A 128 -15.23 5.88 -0.11
N THR A 129 -14.55 6.87 0.49
CA THR A 129 -14.35 8.20 -0.09
C THR A 129 -12.96 8.75 0.21
N PHE A 130 -12.43 9.61 -0.67
CA PHE A 130 -11.06 10.14 -0.56
C PHE A 130 -10.78 10.90 0.75
N ASN A 131 -11.80 11.46 1.40
CA ASN A 131 -11.67 12.19 2.67
C ASN A 131 -12.62 11.63 3.73
N ASP A 132 -12.67 10.32 3.85
CA ASP A 132 -13.55 9.65 4.80
C ASP A 132 -13.18 9.94 6.25
N VAL A 133 -14.19 9.96 7.12
CA VAL A 133 -14.00 10.15 8.58
C VAL A 133 -13.20 9.01 9.21
N GLU A 134 -13.27 7.81 8.65
CA GLU A 134 -12.47 6.64 9.05
C GLU A 134 -10.96 6.94 9.05
N LEU A 135 -10.49 7.73 8.09
CA LEU A 135 -9.08 8.14 8.00
C LEU A 135 -8.62 8.90 9.24
N LYS A 136 -9.53 9.65 9.85
CA LYS A 136 -9.23 10.42 11.07
C LYS A 136 -9.33 9.58 12.34
N ILE A 137 -10.22 8.60 12.37
CA ILE A 137 -10.54 7.81 13.57
C ILE A 137 -9.64 6.56 13.67
N ASN A 138 -9.57 5.77 12.60
CA ASN A 138 -8.86 4.51 12.59
C ASN A 138 -7.40 4.67 12.18
N TYR A 139 -7.10 5.60 11.28
CA TYR A 139 -5.80 5.82 10.68
C TYR A 139 -5.27 7.25 10.90
N PRO A 140 -5.27 7.75 12.17
CA PRO A 140 -4.86 9.11 12.43
C PRO A 140 -3.38 9.33 12.12
N SER A 141 -3.11 10.47 11.51
CA SER A 141 -1.80 11.08 11.50
C SER A 141 -1.68 12.08 12.66
N THR A 142 -0.85 13.10 12.53
CA THR A 142 -0.67 14.13 13.55
C THR A 142 -1.70 15.28 13.44
N PHE A 143 -1.55 16.34 14.24
CA PHE A 143 -2.37 17.55 14.14
C PHE A 143 -2.04 18.31 12.85
N LYS A 144 -2.99 19.09 12.34
CA LYS A 144 -2.84 19.84 11.08
C LYS A 144 -1.60 20.76 11.04
N CYS A 145 -1.23 21.35 12.19
CA CYS A 145 -0.06 22.20 12.30
C CYS A 145 1.28 21.45 12.14
N TRP A 146 1.30 20.14 12.29
CA TRP A 146 2.47 19.29 12.11
C TRP A 146 2.46 18.50 10.78
N GLN A 147 1.37 18.63 10.01
CA GLN A 147 1.30 18.07 8.67
C GLN A 147 1.97 19.03 7.69
N LYS A 148 2.81 18.50 6.80
CA LYS A 148 3.41 19.28 5.74
C LYS A 148 2.41 19.42 4.58
N ARG A 149 2.25 20.64 4.06
CA ARG A 149 1.36 20.91 2.93
C ARG A 149 2.09 20.63 1.62
N ILE A 150 1.35 20.09 0.66
CA ILE A 150 1.81 20.00 -0.73
C ILE A 150 1.34 21.26 -1.43
N GLU A 151 2.28 22.08 -1.85
CA GLU A 151 1.99 23.40 -2.45
C GLU A 151 1.08 23.31 -3.65
N ASN A 152 0.21 24.29 -3.80
CA ASN A 152 -0.78 24.40 -4.87
C ASN A 152 -1.76 23.21 -4.97
N THR A 153 -1.93 22.45 -3.90
CA THR A 153 -2.87 21.33 -3.82
C THR A 153 -3.71 21.39 -2.54
N GLY A 154 -4.77 20.57 -2.48
CA GLY A 154 -5.53 20.36 -1.24
C GLY A 154 -4.96 19.29 -0.32
N TYR A 155 -3.75 18.78 -0.59
CA TYR A 155 -3.17 17.63 0.08
C TYR A 155 -2.12 18.01 1.13
N THR A 156 -1.98 17.13 2.11
CA THR A 156 -0.92 17.18 3.14
C THR A 156 -0.27 15.81 3.25
N TYR A 157 0.95 15.77 3.76
CA TYR A 157 1.62 14.53 4.09
C TYR A 157 2.18 14.57 5.50
N SER A 158 2.28 13.42 6.13
CA SER A 158 2.82 13.26 7.47
C SER A 158 3.10 11.79 7.80
N TYR A 159 3.95 11.55 8.79
CA TYR A 159 4.07 10.23 9.37
C TYR A 159 2.83 9.89 10.21
N PRO A 160 2.29 8.68 10.09
CA PRO A 160 1.12 8.24 10.85
C PRO A 160 1.49 7.96 12.31
N TYR A 161 0.47 7.92 13.18
CA TYR A 161 0.62 7.45 14.56
C TYR A 161 1.20 6.03 14.63
N LYS A 162 0.73 5.14 13.77
CA LYS A 162 1.16 3.75 13.64
C LYS A 162 1.04 3.34 12.18
N ASN A 163 1.95 2.50 11.72
CA ASN A 163 1.93 1.97 10.35
C ASN A 163 0.86 0.86 10.19
N TYR A 164 -0.37 1.16 10.57
CA TYR A 164 -1.51 0.25 10.43
C TYR A 164 -2.46 0.78 9.37
N PHE A 165 -2.49 0.12 8.21
CA PHE A 165 -3.31 0.49 7.06
C PHE A 165 -3.91 -0.75 6.44
N ALA A 166 -4.93 -0.58 5.61
CA ALA A 166 -5.56 -1.67 4.89
C ALA A 166 -5.22 -1.57 3.39
N GLY A 167 -4.73 -2.67 2.86
CA GLY A 167 -4.50 -2.88 1.43
C GLY A 167 -3.35 -2.10 0.83
N THR A 168 -3.04 -2.46 -0.38
CA THR A 168 -1.94 -1.96 -1.21
C THR A 168 -2.43 -1.31 -2.51
N VAL A 169 -3.66 -0.74 -2.48
CA VAL A 169 -4.34 -0.22 -3.68
C VAL A 169 -3.49 0.76 -4.49
N ALA A 170 -2.72 1.64 -3.82
CA ALA A 170 -1.76 2.52 -4.47
C ALA A 170 -0.72 3.07 -3.50
N TYR A 171 0.56 2.98 -3.85
CA TYR A 171 1.67 3.53 -3.06
C TYR A 171 2.87 3.85 -3.94
N LEU A 172 3.66 4.79 -3.48
CA LEU A 172 5.01 5.06 -4.01
C LEU A 172 6.01 4.26 -3.20
N ILE A 173 6.96 3.64 -3.86
CA ILE A 173 8.08 2.93 -3.23
C ILE A 173 9.40 3.40 -3.83
N LYS A 174 10.41 3.70 -2.99
CA LYS A 174 11.77 3.95 -3.45
C LYS A 174 12.42 2.66 -3.95
N LYS A 175 13.29 2.76 -4.94
CA LYS A 175 14.11 1.62 -5.37
C LYS A 175 14.94 1.06 -4.20
N SER A 176 15.47 1.91 -3.32
CA SER A 176 16.18 1.48 -2.11
C SER A 176 15.33 0.60 -1.19
N ALA A 177 14.04 0.91 -1.05
CA ALA A 177 13.12 0.08 -0.27
C ALA A 177 12.82 -1.26 -0.95
N ALA A 178 12.64 -1.27 -2.27
CA ALA A 178 12.49 -2.51 -3.05
C ALA A 178 13.71 -3.43 -2.86
N LEU A 179 14.93 -2.87 -2.90
CA LEU A 179 16.16 -3.62 -2.63
C LEU A 179 16.20 -4.21 -1.20
N ARG A 180 15.70 -3.48 -0.19
CA ARG A 180 15.61 -4.03 1.19
C ARG A 180 14.66 -5.24 1.25
N PHE A 181 13.50 -5.19 0.60
CA PHE A 181 12.61 -6.36 0.52
C PHE A 181 13.28 -7.57 -0.12
N LEU A 182 14.09 -7.35 -1.16
CA LEU A 182 14.81 -8.45 -1.81
C LEU A 182 15.93 -9.01 -0.93
N ALA A 183 16.63 -8.16 -0.19
CA ALA A 183 17.64 -8.61 0.78
C ALA A 183 17.06 -9.52 1.87
N GLU A 184 15.84 -9.23 2.34
CA GLU A 184 15.13 -10.12 3.27
C GLU A 184 14.87 -11.51 2.65
N LEU A 185 14.62 -11.58 1.33
CA LEU A 185 14.38 -12.85 0.63
C LEU A 185 15.64 -13.70 0.43
N GLU A 186 16.84 -13.15 0.63
CA GLU A 186 18.09 -13.91 0.59
C GLU A 186 18.23 -14.84 1.80
N THR A 187 17.60 -14.49 2.93
CA THR A 187 17.70 -15.21 4.20
C THR A 187 16.49 -16.08 4.49
N HIS A 188 15.33 -15.72 4.02
CA HIS A 188 14.10 -16.45 4.29
C HIS A 188 13.03 -16.25 3.19
N LYS A 189 12.10 -17.20 3.10
CA LYS A 189 10.91 -17.06 2.24
C LYS A 189 9.99 -15.99 2.80
N PRO A 190 9.22 -15.28 1.95
CA PRO A 190 8.21 -14.35 2.45
C PRO A 190 7.21 -15.06 3.36
N TYR A 191 6.79 -14.37 4.42
CA TYR A 191 5.83 -14.85 5.42
C TYR A 191 4.85 -13.76 5.86
N TRP A 192 4.77 -12.67 5.12
CA TRP A 192 3.99 -11.48 5.48
C TRP A 192 2.89 -11.18 4.45
N LEU A 193 1.91 -10.38 4.89
CA LEU A 193 0.92 -9.79 4.01
C LEU A 193 1.51 -8.62 3.23
N ALA A 194 1.11 -8.43 1.98
CA ALA A 194 1.58 -7.32 1.16
C ALA A 194 1.33 -5.93 1.80
N ASP A 195 0.35 -5.84 2.71
CA ASP A 195 -0.03 -4.63 3.43
C ASP A 195 0.38 -4.64 4.92
N ASP A 196 1.32 -5.48 5.35
CA ASP A 196 1.83 -5.45 6.73
C ASP A 196 2.87 -4.34 6.94
N PHE A 197 2.41 -3.09 6.80
CA PHE A 197 3.25 -1.92 6.99
C PHE A 197 3.80 -1.78 8.41
N ILE A 198 3.23 -2.50 9.41
CA ILE A 198 3.80 -2.56 10.76
C ILE A 198 5.12 -3.34 10.72
N LEU A 199 5.11 -4.54 10.13
CA LEU A 199 6.31 -5.35 9.94
C LEU A 199 7.36 -4.57 9.14
N PHE A 200 6.96 -3.96 8.03
CA PHE A 200 7.87 -3.22 7.17
C PHE A 200 8.57 -2.07 7.92
N GLY A 201 7.85 -1.36 8.79
CA GLY A 201 8.44 -0.31 9.61
C GLY A 201 9.27 -0.81 10.78
N GLN A 202 8.96 -1.96 11.36
CA GLN A 202 9.62 -2.48 12.56
C GLN A 202 10.80 -3.40 12.24
N ASP A 203 10.59 -4.34 11.32
CA ASP A 203 11.54 -5.42 11.06
C ASP A 203 12.44 -5.07 9.85
N PHE A 204 11.90 -4.41 8.82
CA PHE A 204 12.67 -3.99 7.64
C PHE A 204 13.16 -2.54 7.72
N ASN A 205 12.85 -1.84 8.83
CA ASN A 205 13.27 -0.46 9.09
C ASN A 205 12.90 0.50 7.95
N LEU A 206 11.68 0.36 7.40
CA LEU A 206 11.17 1.22 6.33
C LEU A 206 10.35 2.38 6.90
N ASP A 207 10.65 3.59 6.44
CA ASP A 207 9.87 4.78 6.75
C ASP A 207 8.64 4.88 5.86
N ILE A 208 7.45 4.98 6.50
CA ILE A 208 6.17 4.98 5.81
C ILE A 208 5.43 6.27 6.09
N LEU A 209 5.08 6.98 5.04
CA LEU A 209 4.42 8.28 5.04
C LEU A 209 3.02 8.16 4.42
N VAL A 210 2.08 8.99 4.86
CA VAL A 210 0.71 8.98 4.34
C VAL A 210 0.30 10.34 3.79
N ILE A 211 -0.54 10.32 2.75
CA ILE A 211 -1.14 11.49 2.13
C ILE A 211 -2.58 11.67 2.63
N ARG A 212 -3.00 12.90 2.89
CA ARG A 212 -4.38 13.23 3.27
C ARG A 212 -4.87 14.50 2.54
N PRO A 213 -6.13 14.48 1.98
CA PRO A 213 -6.98 13.31 1.75
C PRO A 213 -6.24 12.21 0.97
N LEU A 214 -6.89 11.07 0.67
CA LEU A 214 -6.31 10.05 -0.21
C LEU A 214 -6.33 10.54 -1.65
N MET A 215 -5.31 10.19 -2.43
CA MET A 215 -5.28 10.40 -3.89
C MET A 215 -5.91 9.22 -4.65
N VAL A 216 -5.93 8.04 -3.99
CA VAL A 216 -6.47 6.80 -4.57
C VAL A 216 -7.27 6.06 -3.50
N ILE A 217 -8.39 5.46 -3.90
CA ILE A 217 -9.17 4.53 -3.07
C ILE A 217 -9.42 3.24 -3.86
N GLU A 218 -9.82 2.19 -3.17
CA GLU A 218 -10.36 1.00 -3.82
C GLU A 218 -11.71 1.35 -4.47
N ASN A 219 -11.92 0.95 -5.72
CA ASN A 219 -13.15 1.26 -6.45
C ASN A 219 -14.35 0.56 -5.81
N PRO A 220 -15.29 1.28 -5.20
CA PRO A 220 -16.40 0.69 -4.45
C PRO A 220 -17.40 -0.09 -5.34
N ASN A 221 -17.30 0.06 -6.68
CA ASN A 221 -18.14 -0.67 -7.63
C ASN A 221 -17.55 -2.02 -8.05
N LEU A 222 -16.34 -2.36 -7.56
CA LEU A 222 -15.67 -3.63 -7.83
C LEU A 222 -15.72 -4.51 -6.58
N ALA A 223 -16.16 -5.77 -6.74
CA ALA A 223 -16.06 -6.74 -5.67
C ALA A 223 -14.60 -7.11 -5.42
N SER A 224 -14.19 -7.10 -4.13
CA SER A 224 -12.86 -7.54 -3.75
C SER A 224 -12.72 -9.05 -3.94
N ASN A 225 -11.65 -9.48 -4.60
CA ASN A 225 -11.33 -10.90 -4.76
C ASN A 225 -10.94 -11.60 -3.44
N LEU A 226 -10.77 -10.84 -2.34
CA LEU A 226 -10.29 -11.34 -1.04
C LEU A 226 -11.33 -11.21 0.10
N GLU A 227 -12.43 -10.46 -0.08
CA GLU A 227 -13.37 -10.13 1.01
C GLU A 227 -14.22 -11.30 1.50
N ASP A 228 -14.54 -12.28 0.67
CA ASP A 228 -15.35 -13.45 1.06
C ASP A 228 -14.71 -14.30 2.17
N LEU A 229 -13.43 -14.03 2.50
CA LEU A 229 -12.64 -14.79 3.47
C LEU A 229 -12.37 -14.05 4.80
N ARG A 230 -12.78 -12.78 4.93
CA ARG A 230 -12.50 -11.96 6.12
C ARG A 230 -13.78 -11.51 6.80
N GLY A 231 -14.05 -12.03 8.01
CA GLY A 231 -15.19 -11.62 8.84
C GLY A 231 -15.12 -10.14 9.24
N SER A 232 -16.28 -9.44 9.32
CA SER A 232 -16.39 -8.04 9.74
C SER A 232 -16.15 -7.88 11.26
N LEU A 233 -15.15 -7.09 11.63
CA LEU A 233 -14.92 -6.68 13.02
C LEU A 233 -15.87 -5.53 13.40
N LYS A 234 -16.85 -5.80 14.27
CA LYS A 234 -17.67 -4.76 14.88
C LYS A 234 -16.82 -3.87 15.78
N ASN A 235 -16.68 -2.61 15.40
CA ASN A 235 -15.81 -1.64 16.05
C ASN A 235 -16.57 -0.71 17.01
N ASN A 236 -16.10 -0.60 18.24
CA ASN A 236 -16.62 0.33 19.22
C ASN A 236 -16.05 1.75 18.97
N LEU A 237 -16.75 2.55 18.13
CA LEU A 237 -16.35 3.90 17.70
C LEU A 237 -16.07 4.84 18.88
N PHE A 238 -16.84 4.75 19.97
CA PHE A 238 -16.68 5.62 21.14
C PHE A 238 -15.30 5.46 21.79
N LYS A 239 -14.84 4.22 22.01
CA LYS A 239 -13.50 3.96 22.57
C LYS A 239 -12.38 4.46 21.66
N LYS A 240 -12.58 4.46 20.35
CA LYS A 240 -11.59 4.95 19.37
C LYS A 240 -11.50 6.47 19.40
N LEU A 241 -12.64 7.18 19.51
CA LEU A 241 -12.70 8.64 19.61
C LEU A 241 -12.00 9.15 20.86
N LEU A 242 -12.20 8.51 22.02
CA LEU A 242 -11.52 8.89 23.27
C LEU A 242 -9.99 8.78 23.19
N LYS A 243 -9.47 7.84 22.41
CA LYS A 243 -8.03 7.65 22.23
C LYS A 243 -7.41 8.54 21.14
N LEU A 244 -8.22 9.24 20.35
CA LEU A 244 -7.76 10.00 19.20
C LEU A 244 -6.78 11.14 19.56
N PRO A 245 -7.02 11.98 20.58
CA PRO A 245 -6.07 13.02 20.95
C PRO A 245 -4.69 12.46 21.32
N LEU A 246 -4.66 11.38 22.12
CA LEU A 246 -3.42 10.73 22.52
C LEU A 246 -2.65 10.19 21.30
N LYS A 247 -3.33 9.54 20.36
CA LYS A 247 -2.70 9.04 19.14
C LYS A 247 -2.05 10.17 18.32
N LYS A 248 -2.71 11.33 18.22
CA LYS A 248 -2.18 12.49 17.52
C LYS A 248 -0.95 13.08 18.20
N VAL A 249 -0.96 13.15 19.54
CA VAL A 249 0.19 13.61 20.34
C VAL A 249 1.37 12.66 20.14
N LEU A 250 1.15 11.36 20.21
CA LEU A 250 2.21 10.36 19.97
C LEU A 250 2.79 10.44 18.55
N ALA A 251 1.98 10.83 17.57
CA ALA A 251 2.45 11.03 16.20
C ALA A 251 3.33 12.28 16.03
N ILE A 252 3.30 13.27 16.95
CA ILE A 252 4.12 14.48 16.86
C ILE A 252 5.60 14.10 16.78
N LYS A 253 6.07 13.21 17.66
CA LYS A 253 7.49 12.78 17.70
C LYS A 253 8.02 12.28 16.36
N ARG A 254 7.16 11.69 15.52
CA ARG A 254 7.53 11.19 14.19
C ARG A 254 7.52 12.28 13.11
N ASN A 255 6.99 13.47 13.43
CA ASN A 255 6.80 14.58 12.49
C ASN A 255 7.60 15.84 12.89
N LEU A 256 8.39 15.75 13.95
CA LEU A 256 9.42 16.73 14.34
C LEU A 256 10.69 16.50 13.52
#